data_b087526ec4386b852e62e5c7288aac06
#
_entry.id   b087526ec4386b852e62e5c7288aac06
#
_cell.length_a   1.000
_cell.length_b   1.000
_cell.length_c   1.000
_cell.angle_alpha   90.00
_cell.angle_beta   90.00
_cell.angle_gamma   90.00
#
_symmetry.space_group_name_H-M   'P 1'
#
loop_
_entity.id
_entity.type
_entity.pdbx_description
1 polymer ?
#
loop_
_entity_poly.entity_id
_entity_poly.type
_entity_poly.pdbx_seq_one_letter_code
_entity_poly.pdbx_strand_id
1 'polypeptide(L)'
;MNIRLYAVKSDRPLSEAERSTLARFLPPERQDRIKTSEPLCAYALLCRALHELYGLEDLPQLSYGEHGKPYFASHPDVHFSLSHTRGAALLAVHNEPIGADIECLRPVSGAMRTRFHAANDADFWRLWVQRESRCKRAGISAVALRDREVPSFPNERVFALEPFPDYTAGVCTCSDADIDKPIYLTVKELI
;
A
#
# COMPACT_ATOMS: atom_id res chain seq x y z
N MET A 1 -7.75 11.47 -13.68
CA MET A 1 -8.47 10.82 -12.52
C MET A 1 -7.76 11.22 -11.25
N ASN A 2 -8.50 11.57 -10.19
CA ASN A 2 -7.87 11.76 -8.87
C ASN A 2 -7.36 10.42 -8.31
N ILE A 3 -6.44 10.51 -7.36
CA ILE A 3 -5.92 9.34 -6.66
C ILE A 3 -7.02 8.75 -5.75
N ARG A 4 -7.32 7.47 -5.92
CA ARG A 4 -8.28 6.75 -5.09
C ARG A 4 -7.54 5.95 -4.02
N LEU A 5 -7.95 6.15 -2.77
CA LEU A 5 -7.40 5.45 -1.62
C LEU A 5 -8.46 4.60 -0.94
N TYR A 6 -8.11 3.35 -0.68
CA TYR A 6 -8.91 2.41 0.11
C TYR A 6 -8.06 1.91 1.27
N ALA A 7 -8.63 1.90 2.45
CA ALA A 7 -7.95 1.39 3.63
C ALA A 7 -8.88 0.54 4.47
N VAL A 8 -8.34 -0.49 5.10
CA VAL A 8 -9.04 -1.36 6.04
C VAL A 8 -8.21 -1.54 7.28
N LYS A 9 -8.87 -1.52 8.44
CA LYS A 9 -8.28 -1.88 9.74
C LYS A 9 -9.04 -3.06 10.33
N SER A 10 -8.29 -4.02 10.87
CA SER A 10 -8.84 -5.11 11.67
C SER A 10 -8.40 -4.97 13.11
N ASP A 11 -9.35 -4.79 14.01
CA ASP A 11 -9.09 -4.64 15.46
C ASP A 11 -8.85 -5.99 16.16
N ARG A 12 -8.98 -7.10 15.42
CA ARG A 12 -8.76 -8.48 15.89
C ARG A 12 -8.19 -9.36 14.79
N PRO A 13 -7.61 -10.51 15.12
CA PRO A 13 -7.27 -11.53 14.12
C PRO A 13 -8.52 -11.97 13.34
N LEU A 14 -8.37 -12.23 12.04
CA LEU A 14 -9.43 -12.77 11.21
C LEU A 14 -9.75 -14.20 11.64
N SER A 15 -11.04 -14.54 11.66
CA SER A 15 -11.52 -15.91 11.82
C SER A 15 -11.11 -16.78 10.60
N GLU A 16 -11.16 -18.09 10.75
CA GLU A 16 -10.90 -19.05 9.67
C GLU A 16 -11.84 -18.81 8.47
N ALA A 17 -13.13 -18.57 8.73
CA ALA A 17 -14.11 -18.29 7.69
C ALA A 17 -13.80 -16.99 6.93
N GLU A 18 -13.43 -15.90 7.63
CA GLU A 18 -13.03 -14.63 7.02
C GLU A 18 -11.76 -14.81 6.17
N ARG A 19 -10.76 -15.54 6.68
CA ARG A 19 -9.54 -15.83 5.95
C ARG A 19 -9.82 -16.63 4.68
N SER A 20 -10.65 -17.68 4.77
CA SER A 20 -11.04 -18.50 3.63
C SER A 20 -11.77 -17.69 2.57
N THR A 21 -12.67 -16.80 2.99
CA THR A 21 -13.40 -15.90 2.07
C THR A 21 -12.46 -14.92 1.38
N LEU A 22 -11.57 -14.26 2.14
CA LEU A 22 -10.62 -13.29 1.58
C LEU A 22 -9.54 -13.94 0.71
N ALA A 23 -9.17 -15.19 0.97
CA ALA A 23 -8.19 -15.93 0.18
C ALA A 23 -8.60 -16.09 -1.30
N ARG A 24 -9.90 -15.99 -1.61
CA ARG A 24 -10.42 -16.03 -2.99
C ARG A 24 -9.96 -14.84 -3.85
N PHE A 25 -9.60 -13.73 -3.20
CA PHE A 25 -9.09 -12.53 -3.88
C PHE A 25 -7.58 -12.60 -4.17
N LEU A 26 -6.89 -13.64 -3.68
CA LEU A 26 -5.47 -13.80 -3.95
C LEU A 26 -5.22 -14.32 -5.36
N PRO A 27 -4.20 -13.83 -6.04
CA PRO A 27 -3.75 -14.46 -7.27
C PRO A 27 -3.28 -15.89 -6.97
N PRO A 28 -3.54 -16.86 -7.88
CA PRO A 28 -3.27 -18.30 -7.65
C PRO A 28 -1.85 -18.57 -7.16
N GLU A 29 -0.86 -17.91 -7.74
CA GLU A 29 0.57 -18.08 -7.40
C GLU A 29 0.95 -17.60 -6.00
N ARG A 30 0.04 -16.90 -5.29
CA ARG A 30 0.25 -16.39 -3.94
C ARG A 30 -0.56 -17.10 -2.85
N GLN A 31 -1.53 -17.93 -3.21
CA GLN A 31 -2.43 -18.57 -2.24
C GLN A 31 -1.67 -19.39 -1.18
N ASP A 32 -0.66 -20.15 -1.58
CA ASP A 32 0.12 -20.97 -0.66
C ASP A 32 1.17 -20.19 0.16
N ARG A 33 1.51 -18.99 -0.28
CA ARG A 33 2.60 -18.17 0.30
C ARG A 33 2.12 -17.19 1.37
N ILE A 34 0.86 -16.74 1.26
CA ILE A 34 0.31 -15.73 2.17
C ILE A 34 -0.30 -16.41 3.38
N LYS A 35 0.32 -16.19 4.56
CA LYS A 35 -0.08 -16.80 5.84
C LYS A 35 -0.72 -15.80 6.82
N THR A 36 -0.52 -14.51 6.59
CA THR A 36 -1.05 -13.44 7.46
C THR A 36 -2.33 -12.83 6.87
N SER A 37 -3.07 -12.11 7.70
CA SER A 37 -4.39 -11.55 7.35
C SER A 37 -4.30 -10.29 6.50
N GLU A 38 -3.29 -9.49 6.73
CA GLU A 38 -3.16 -8.16 6.13
C GLU A 38 -3.01 -8.19 4.60
N PRO A 39 -2.19 -9.08 4.01
CA PRO A 39 -2.15 -9.23 2.56
C PRO A 39 -3.49 -9.69 1.96
N LEU A 40 -4.27 -10.53 2.66
CA LEU A 40 -5.61 -10.93 2.21
C LEU A 40 -6.51 -9.71 2.06
N CYS A 41 -6.52 -8.85 3.08
CA CYS A 41 -7.26 -7.59 3.04
C CYS A 41 -6.76 -6.67 1.92
N ALA A 42 -5.45 -6.58 1.69
CA ALA A 42 -4.89 -5.74 0.64
C ALA A 42 -5.35 -6.17 -0.76
N TYR A 43 -5.38 -7.48 -1.06
CA TYR A 43 -5.89 -7.97 -2.34
C TYR A 43 -7.41 -7.83 -2.46
N ALA A 44 -8.18 -8.00 -1.38
CA ALA A 44 -9.61 -7.74 -1.39
C ALA A 44 -9.92 -6.26 -1.69
N LEU A 45 -9.15 -5.31 -1.12
CA LEU A 45 -9.23 -3.88 -1.48
C LEU A 45 -8.96 -3.68 -2.97
N LEU A 46 -7.97 -4.37 -3.54
CA LEU A 46 -7.64 -4.26 -4.96
C LEU A 46 -8.80 -4.73 -5.83
N CYS A 47 -9.33 -5.93 -5.59
CA CYS A 47 -10.48 -6.44 -6.34
C CYS A 47 -11.69 -5.51 -6.24
N ARG A 48 -12.00 -5.00 -5.05
CA ARG A 48 -13.05 -4.03 -4.82
C ARG A 48 -12.86 -2.75 -5.65
N ALA A 49 -11.66 -2.17 -5.62
CA ALA A 49 -11.36 -0.97 -6.38
C ALA A 49 -11.42 -1.20 -7.89
N LEU A 50 -10.96 -2.36 -8.37
CA LEU A 50 -11.02 -2.73 -9.79
C LEU A 50 -12.48 -2.85 -10.27
N HIS A 51 -13.34 -3.48 -9.48
CA HIS A 51 -14.76 -3.55 -9.77
C HIS A 51 -15.41 -2.16 -9.79
N GLU A 52 -15.20 -1.34 -8.76
CA GLU A 52 -15.82 -0.02 -8.63
C GLU A 52 -15.35 1.00 -9.68
N LEU A 53 -14.06 0.97 -10.04
CA LEU A 53 -13.47 2.01 -10.91
C LEU A 53 -13.44 1.60 -12.38
N TYR A 54 -13.36 0.29 -12.66
CA TYR A 54 -13.12 -0.22 -14.01
C TYR A 54 -14.12 -1.30 -14.46
N GLY A 55 -15.06 -1.72 -13.59
CA GLY A 55 -16.04 -2.76 -13.89
C GLY A 55 -15.42 -4.15 -14.07
N LEU A 56 -14.22 -4.40 -13.52
CA LEU A 56 -13.53 -5.68 -13.62
C LEU A 56 -14.05 -6.62 -12.52
N GLU A 57 -14.65 -7.73 -12.92
CA GLU A 57 -15.20 -8.72 -11.98
C GLU A 57 -14.11 -9.62 -11.39
N ASP A 58 -13.08 -9.94 -12.16
CA ASP A 58 -11.97 -10.78 -11.76
C ASP A 58 -10.66 -9.99 -11.65
N LEU A 59 -9.77 -10.45 -10.80
CA LEU A 59 -8.41 -9.91 -10.71
C LEU A 59 -7.63 -10.25 -11.98
N PRO A 60 -7.21 -9.25 -12.80
CA PRO A 60 -6.38 -9.52 -13.96
C PRO A 60 -5.06 -10.19 -13.57
N GLN A 61 -4.48 -10.94 -14.49
CA GLN A 61 -3.20 -11.61 -14.28
C GLN A 61 -2.12 -10.56 -13.91
N LEU A 62 -1.46 -10.81 -12.78
CA LEU A 62 -0.37 -9.98 -12.31
C LEU A 62 0.93 -10.31 -13.03
N SER A 63 1.64 -9.27 -13.42
CA SER A 63 3.04 -9.30 -13.79
C SER A 63 3.86 -8.60 -12.69
N TYR A 64 5.16 -8.85 -12.64
CA TYR A 64 6.02 -8.29 -11.59
C TYR A 64 7.22 -7.60 -12.20
N GLY A 65 7.49 -6.38 -11.77
CA GLY A 65 8.70 -5.64 -12.13
C GLY A 65 9.95 -6.26 -11.50
N GLU A 66 11.11 -5.74 -11.87
CA GLU A 66 12.44 -6.23 -11.42
C GLU A 66 12.55 -6.42 -9.90
N HIS A 67 11.93 -5.52 -9.13
CA HIS A 67 11.95 -5.55 -7.67
C HIS A 67 10.62 -6.05 -7.05
N GLY A 68 9.82 -6.80 -7.83
CA GLY A 68 8.62 -7.47 -7.35
C GLY A 68 7.38 -6.58 -7.19
N LYS A 69 7.39 -5.33 -7.69
CA LYS A 69 6.19 -4.50 -7.73
C LYS A 69 5.19 -5.12 -8.71
N PRO A 70 3.94 -5.45 -8.27
CA PRO A 70 2.93 -6.00 -9.16
C PRO A 70 2.35 -4.92 -10.09
N TYR A 71 1.96 -5.34 -11.29
CA TYR A 71 1.26 -4.50 -12.27
C TYR A 71 0.41 -5.38 -13.21
N PHE A 72 -0.49 -4.76 -13.95
CA PHE A 72 -1.31 -5.43 -14.97
C PHE A 72 -0.77 -5.14 -16.38
N ALA A 73 -0.19 -6.17 -17.02
CA ALA A 73 0.27 -6.02 -18.41
C ALA A 73 -0.89 -5.81 -19.40
N SER A 74 -2.07 -6.35 -19.10
CA SER A 74 -3.30 -6.20 -19.90
C SER A 74 -4.03 -4.87 -19.69
N HIS A 75 -3.71 -4.12 -18.62
CA HIS A 75 -4.34 -2.84 -18.27
C HIS A 75 -3.25 -1.82 -17.89
N PRO A 76 -2.47 -1.34 -18.86
CA PRO A 76 -1.30 -0.49 -18.62
C PRO A 76 -1.65 0.87 -17.97
N ASP A 77 -2.90 1.34 -18.13
CA ASP A 77 -3.39 2.58 -17.53
C ASP A 77 -3.94 2.41 -16.10
N VAL A 78 -3.87 1.19 -15.55
CA VAL A 78 -4.28 0.91 -14.18
C VAL A 78 -3.04 0.74 -13.32
N HIS A 79 -2.66 1.80 -12.62
CA HIS A 79 -1.56 1.77 -11.67
C HIS A 79 -2.09 1.63 -10.25
N PHE A 80 -1.46 0.76 -9.48
CA PHE A 80 -1.81 0.57 -8.08
C PHE A 80 -0.59 0.35 -7.21
N SER A 81 -0.76 0.56 -5.91
CA SER A 81 0.23 0.25 -4.89
C SER A 81 -0.45 -0.31 -3.66
N LEU A 82 -0.06 -1.52 -3.28
CA LEU A 82 -0.50 -2.19 -2.06
C LEU A 82 0.51 -2.00 -0.95
N SER A 83 0.03 -1.74 0.24
CA SER A 83 0.81 -1.81 1.46
C SER A 83 -0.01 -2.39 2.60
N HIS A 84 0.66 -3.03 3.52
CA HIS A 84 0.04 -3.55 4.73
C HIS A 84 1.05 -3.54 5.88
N THR A 85 0.54 -3.36 7.06
CA THR A 85 1.26 -3.45 8.32
C THR A 85 0.39 -4.17 9.33
N ARG A 86 0.88 -4.40 10.54
CA ARG A 86 0.11 -5.04 11.60
C ARG A 86 -1.29 -4.44 11.73
N GLY A 87 -2.33 -5.23 11.46
CA GLY A 87 -3.74 -4.89 11.62
C GLY A 87 -4.33 -3.94 10.58
N ALA A 88 -3.58 -3.51 9.55
CA ALA A 88 -4.12 -2.63 8.52
C ALA A 88 -3.56 -2.92 7.13
N ALA A 89 -4.36 -2.57 6.11
CA ALA A 89 -3.92 -2.55 4.71
C ALA A 89 -4.39 -1.26 4.02
N LEU A 90 -3.60 -0.82 3.04
CA LEU A 90 -3.82 0.36 2.23
C LEU A 90 -3.63 0.02 0.75
N LEU A 91 -4.52 0.53 -0.07
CA LEU A 91 -4.43 0.52 -1.52
C LEU A 91 -4.51 1.95 -2.05
N ALA A 92 -3.61 2.30 -2.94
CA ALA A 92 -3.72 3.48 -3.81
C ALA A 92 -3.90 3.04 -5.26
N VAL A 93 -4.82 3.69 -5.98
CA VAL A 93 -5.10 3.45 -7.41
C VAL A 93 -5.10 4.77 -8.16
N HIS A 94 -4.47 4.77 -9.32
CA HIS A 94 -4.39 5.93 -10.22
C HIS A 94 -4.16 5.48 -11.68
N ASN A 95 -4.28 6.39 -12.64
CA ASN A 95 -3.96 6.14 -14.04
C ASN A 95 -2.50 6.49 -14.42
N GLU A 96 -1.68 6.84 -13.45
CA GLU A 96 -0.23 7.07 -13.59
C GLU A 96 0.53 6.37 -12.46
N PRO A 97 1.86 6.16 -12.59
CA PRO A 97 2.66 5.47 -11.59
C PRO A 97 2.48 6.04 -10.17
N ILE A 98 2.09 5.19 -9.25
CA ILE A 98 1.80 5.52 -7.86
C ILE A 98 2.51 4.57 -6.90
N GLY A 99 2.85 5.07 -5.71
CA GLY A 99 3.35 4.29 -4.59
C GLY A 99 2.64 4.67 -3.31
N ALA A 100 2.33 3.70 -2.47
CA ALA A 100 1.71 3.92 -1.16
C ALA A 100 2.35 3.03 -0.11
N ASP A 101 2.48 3.55 1.09
CA ASP A 101 2.94 2.80 2.24
C ASP A 101 2.13 3.15 3.49
N ILE A 102 1.94 2.17 4.39
CA ILE A 102 1.25 2.34 5.67
C ILE A 102 2.03 1.63 6.77
N GLU A 103 2.18 2.29 7.91
CA GLU A 103 2.82 1.71 9.09
C GLU A 103 2.05 2.00 10.38
N CYS A 104 2.04 1.00 11.27
CA CYS A 104 1.56 1.15 12.63
C CYS A 104 2.68 1.81 13.46
N LEU A 105 2.32 2.86 14.20
CA LEU A 105 3.25 3.54 15.09
C LEU A 105 3.66 2.61 16.23
N ARG A 106 4.97 2.45 16.41
CA ARG A 106 5.57 1.60 17.45
C ARG A 106 6.93 2.13 17.86
N PRO A 107 7.44 1.75 19.03
CA PRO A 107 8.78 2.17 19.48
C PRO A 107 9.87 1.83 18.46
N VAL A 108 10.78 2.77 18.26
CA VAL A 108 11.92 2.66 17.33
C VAL A 108 13.23 2.81 18.12
N SER A 109 14.25 2.06 17.75
CA SER A 109 15.55 2.18 18.40
C SER A 109 16.17 3.57 18.18
N GLY A 110 16.93 4.06 19.16
CA GLY A 110 17.63 5.35 19.04
C GLY A 110 18.53 5.42 17.80
N ALA A 111 19.21 4.31 17.46
CA ALA A 111 20.06 4.24 16.28
C ALA A 111 19.28 4.46 14.98
N MET A 112 18.06 3.90 14.87
CA MET A 112 17.21 4.13 13.68
C MET A 112 16.70 5.56 13.62
N ARG A 113 16.28 6.14 14.75
CA ARG A 113 15.88 7.57 14.78
C ARG A 113 17.02 8.48 14.35
N THR A 114 18.21 8.27 14.90
CA THR A 114 19.41 9.05 14.51
C THR A 114 19.70 8.93 13.02
N ARG A 115 19.66 7.71 12.48
CA ARG A 115 19.91 7.44 11.06
C ARG A 115 18.93 8.17 10.13
N PHE A 116 17.67 8.31 10.54
CA PHE A 116 16.62 8.99 9.78
C PHE A 116 16.47 10.47 10.17
N HIS A 117 17.33 10.99 11.06
CA HIS A 117 17.22 12.34 11.61
C HIS A 117 15.83 12.63 12.22
N ALA A 118 15.19 11.59 12.76
CA ALA A 118 13.85 11.67 13.31
C ALA A 118 13.87 12.20 14.76
N ALA A 119 12.99 13.14 15.06
CA ALA A 119 12.89 13.74 16.39
C ALA A 119 12.29 12.78 17.43
N ASN A 120 11.39 11.90 17.00
CA ASN A 120 10.71 10.90 17.83
C ASN A 120 10.25 9.70 16.98
N ASP A 121 9.56 8.73 17.60
CA ASP A 121 9.11 7.52 16.91
C ASP A 121 8.06 7.82 15.82
N ALA A 122 7.12 8.72 16.07
CA ALA A 122 6.12 9.11 15.08
C ALA A 122 6.76 9.79 13.87
N ASP A 123 7.72 10.68 14.09
CA ASP A 123 8.47 11.35 13.04
C ASP A 123 9.27 10.34 12.21
N PHE A 124 9.88 9.33 12.84
CA PHE A 124 10.55 8.24 12.14
C PHE A 124 9.59 7.51 11.19
N TRP A 125 8.40 7.10 11.66
CA TRP A 125 7.47 6.37 10.83
C TRP A 125 6.90 7.22 9.70
N ARG A 126 6.68 8.51 9.94
CA ARG A 126 6.30 9.47 8.90
C ARG A 126 7.36 9.55 7.78
N LEU A 127 8.63 9.68 8.14
CA LEU A 127 9.75 9.69 7.17
C LEU A 127 9.89 8.34 6.46
N TRP A 128 9.68 7.24 7.18
CA TRP A 128 9.74 5.89 6.62
C TRP A 128 8.68 5.67 5.54
N VAL A 129 7.40 5.95 5.81
CA VAL A 129 6.33 5.75 4.83
C VAL A 129 6.49 6.66 3.60
N GLN A 130 7.02 7.87 3.77
CA GLN A 130 7.36 8.74 2.65
C GLN A 130 8.45 8.12 1.77
N ARG A 131 9.50 7.57 2.38
CA ARG A 131 10.57 6.87 1.67
C ARG A 131 10.05 5.63 0.93
N GLU A 132 9.30 4.78 1.62
CA GLU A 132 8.75 3.54 1.05
C GLU A 132 7.76 3.84 -0.09
N SER A 133 6.88 4.82 0.05
CA SER A 133 5.95 5.20 -1.02
C SER A 133 6.68 5.69 -2.27
N ARG A 134 7.77 6.44 -2.13
CA ARG A 134 8.63 6.87 -3.25
C ARG A 134 9.29 5.67 -3.93
N CYS A 135 9.86 4.75 -3.15
CA CYS A 135 10.44 3.51 -3.68
C CYS A 135 9.41 2.68 -4.43
N LYS A 136 8.22 2.47 -3.84
CA LYS A 136 7.12 1.73 -4.46
C LYS A 136 6.64 2.39 -5.75
N ARG A 137 6.55 3.74 -5.78
CA ARG A 137 6.22 4.46 -7.02
C ARG A 137 7.25 4.18 -8.11
N ALA A 138 8.52 4.30 -7.78
CA ALA A 138 9.63 4.09 -8.72
C ALA A 138 9.84 2.61 -9.09
N GLY A 139 9.18 1.65 -8.41
CA GLY A 139 9.39 0.22 -8.62
C GLY A 139 10.77 -0.26 -8.15
N ILE A 140 11.38 0.39 -7.16
CA ILE A 140 12.66 0.03 -6.58
C ILE A 140 12.50 -0.53 -5.17
N SER A 141 13.45 -1.35 -4.73
CA SER A 141 13.44 -1.89 -3.37
C SER A 141 14.04 -0.90 -2.37
N ALA A 142 13.28 -0.50 -1.36
CA ALA A 142 13.80 0.32 -0.27
C ALA A 142 14.89 -0.38 0.53
N VAL A 143 14.81 -1.71 0.65
CA VAL A 143 15.85 -2.53 1.29
C VAL A 143 17.14 -2.53 0.47
N ALA A 144 17.04 -2.57 -0.86
CA ALA A 144 18.23 -2.51 -1.74
C ALA A 144 18.93 -1.15 -1.69
N LEU A 145 18.19 -0.08 -1.43
CA LEU A 145 18.76 1.27 -1.27
C LEU A 145 19.54 1.44 0.04
N ARG A 146 19.23 0.64 1.08
CA ARG A 146 19.82 0.76 2.42
C ARG A 146 19.88 2.21 2.90
N ASP A 147 21.09 2.80 2.89
CA ASP A 147 21.38 4.17 3.34
C ASP A 147 21.38 5.20 2.21
N ARG A 148 21.17 4.77 0.97
CA ARG A 148 21.15 5.69 -0.17
C ARG A 148 19.84 6.47 -0.20
N GLU A 149 19.90 7.69 -0.69
CA GLU A 149 18.71 8.49 -0.95
C GLU A 149 17.87 7.86 -2.06
N VAL A 150 16.54 7.99 -1.90
CA VAL A 150 15.61 7.62 -2.97
C VAL A 150 15.82 8.63 -4.11
N PRO A 151 16.04 8.17 -5.36
CA PRO A 151 16.15 9.09 -6.49
C PRO A 151 14.96 10.05 -6.55
N SER A 152 15.23 11.34 -6.74
CA SER A 152 14.20 12.34 -6.96
C SER A 152 13.73 12.30 -8.40
N PHE A 153 12.43 12.52 -8.61
CA PHE A 153 11.83 12.56 -9.93
C PHE A 153 11.16 13.93 -10.14
N PRO A 154 11.16 14.45 -11.37
CA PRO A 154 10.44 15.69 -11.68
C PRO A 154 8.97 15.60 -11.25
N ASN A 155 8.44 16.69 -10.68
CA ASN A 155 7.05 16.81 -10.23
C ASN A 155 6.63 15.77 -9.17
N GLU A 156 7.58 15.19 -8.44
CA GLU A 156 7.28 14.24 -7.38
C GLU A 156 6.54 14.93 -6.23
N ARG A 157 5.36 14.39 -5.90
CA ARG A 157 4.53 14.82 -4.78
C ARG A 157 4.39 13.67 -3.79
N VAL A 158 4.55 13.96 -2.51
CA VAL A 158 4.38 12.99 -1.42
C VAL A 158 3.33 13.52 -0.46
N PHE A 159 2.26 12.78 -0.30
CA PHE A 159 1.18 13.06 0.64
C PHE A 159 1.40 12.26 1.92
N ALA A 160 1.29 12.92 3.07
CA ALA A 160 1.28 12.27 4.38
C ALA A 160 -0.16 12.17 4.88
N LEU A 161 -0.53 11.03 5.43
CA LEU A 161 -1.89 10.70 5.87
C LEU A 161 -1.84 9.97 7.21
N GLU A 162 -2.89 10.13 7.99
CA GLU A 162 -3.16 9.38 9.21
C GLU A 162 -4.48 8.61 9.03
N PRO A 163 -4.46 7.45 8.34
CA PRO A 163 -5.69 6.74 7.98
C PRO A 163 -6.47 6.22 9.17
N PHE A 164 -5.79 5.90 10.26
CA PHE A 164 -6.39 5.41 11.52
C PHE A 164 -5.57 5.96 12.71
N PRO A 165 -6.14 6.01 13.92
CA PRO A 165 -5.36 6.24 15.14
C PRO A 165 -4.16 5.27 15.21
N ASP A 166 -3.00 5.77 15.59
CA ASP A 166 -1.74 5.03 15.68
C ASP A 166 -1.18 4.48 14.34
N TYR A 167 -1.63 5.00 13.20
CA TYR A 167 -1.10 4.66 11.89
C TYR A 167 -0.69 5.92 11.12
N THR A 168 0.36 5.79 10.34
CA THR A 168 0.78 6.79 9.36
C THR A 168 0.91 6.16 7.99
N ALA A 169 0.63 6.93 6.95
CA ALA A 169 0.75 6.48 5.57
C ALA A 169 1.37 7.56 4.69
N GLY A 170 2.01 7.12 3.61
CA GLY A 170 2.55 7.97 2.56
C GLY A 170 2.03 7.54 1.19
N VAL A 171 1.73 8.51 0.34
CA VAL A 171 1.37 8.27 -1.07
C VAL A 171 2.26 9.14 -1.93
N CYS A 172 2.88 8.54 -2.96
CA CYS A 172 3.79 9.23 -3.87
C CYS A 172 3.33 9.08 -5.32
N THR A 173 3.32 10.18 -6.05
CA THR A 173 3.07 10.24 -7.49
C THR A 173 3.90 11.37 -8.13
N CYS A 174 3.99 11.39 -9.48
CA CYS A 174 4.46 12.53 -10.24
C CYS A 174 3.33 13.22 -11.02
N SER A 175 2.09 12.80 -10.81
CA SER A 175 0.90 13.43 -11.35
C SER A 175 0.50 14.68 -10.56
N ASP A 176 -0.17 15.62 -11.23
CA ASP A 176 -0.78 16.78 -10.60
C ASP A 176 -2.12 16.46 -9.89
N ALA A 177 -2.55 15.18 -9.93
CA ALA A 177 -3.79 14.73 -9.32
C ALA A 177 -3.79 14.89 -7.80
N ASP A 178 -4.94 15.27 -7.25
CA ASP A 178 -5.18 15.27 -5.82
C ASP A 178 -5.73 13.92 -5.34
N ILE A 179 -5.69 13.71 -4.02
CA ILE A 179 -6.29 12.54 -3.40
C ILE A 179 -7.76 12.82 -3.13
N ASP A 180 -8.64 11.96 -3.65
CA ASP A 180 -10.04 11.95 -3.24
C ASP A 180 -10.18 11.54 -1.77
N LYS A 181 -11.33 11.84 -1.17
CA LYS A 181 -11.61 11.41 0.20
C LYS A 181 -11.37 9.90 0.33
N PRO A 182 -10.46 9.45 1.22
CA PRO A 182 -10.18 8.03 1.38
C PRO A 182 -11.42 7.22 1.77
N ILE A 183 -11.52 6.01 1.24
CA ILE A 183 -12.59 5.05 1.54
C ILE A 183 -12.08 4.12 2.62
N TYR A 184 -12.68 4.20 3.80
CA TYR A 184 -12.36 3.33 4.94
C TYR A 184 -13.38 2.21 5.02
N LEU A 185 -12.89 0.97 5.04
CA LEU A 185 -13.70 -0.23 5.06
C LEU A 185 -13.42 -1.05 6.32
N THR A 186 -14.41 -1.77 6.76
CA THR A 186 -14.27 -2.85 7.73
C THR A 186 -14.01 -4.17 7.01
N VAL A 187 -13.50 -5.17 7.72
CA VAL A 187 -13.31 -6.52 7.16
C VAL A 187 -14.64 -7.09 6.65
N LYS A 188 -15.76 -6.79 7.30
CA LYS A 188 -17.11 -7.26 6.88
C LYS A 188 -17.55 -6.68 5.53
N GLU A 189 -17.07 -5.52 5.17
CA GLU A 189 -17.40 -4.87 3.89
C GLU A 189 -16.52 -5.37 2.74
N LEU A 190 -15.48 -6.17 3.05
CA LEU A 190 -14.62 -6.81 2.06
C LEU A 190 -15.06 -8.24 1.67
N ILE A 191 -15.93 -8.88 2.47
CA ILE A 191 -16.36 -10.30 2.32
C ILE A 191 -17.78 -10.48 1.80
#